data_4bb02a40a0ec3694d8078be7e80f05f7
#
_entry.id   4bb02a40a0ec3694d8078be7e80f05f7
#
_cell.length_a   1.000
_cell.length_b   1.000
_cell.length_c   1.000
_cell.angle_alpha   90.00
_cell.angle_beta   90.00
_cell.angle_gamma   90.00
#
_symmetry.space_group_name_H-M   'P 1'
#
loop_
_entity.id
_entity.type
_entity.pdbx_description
1 polymer ?
#
loop_
_entity_poly.entity_id
_entity_poly.type
_entity_poly.pdbx_seq_one_letter_code
_entity_poly.pdbx_strand_id
1 'polypeptide(L)'
;MSTRPAFATAMKTILLDVGGTFIKCSDGREIPIDSDGSREDIANSLKEALADAQKAAVAIPGPFDYEHGIFLMKHKFAAVYGECFAEIIGGNREYRFIHDVNAMLLGEMASGAGKAYERVALVTLGTGLGFSMSLEGHLLMNELGSPLVPVYTLPFGDGILEDYVSKRGFLRGYQGLTVKELAQRAGEGDRAALERFADRGTILASCIAPILKEYGIQCLLFGGQISRSYFLMAKTVEEGLRNVDSLQYAGPVQDIGNATFNGLKTLL
;
A
#
# COMPACT_ATOMS: atom_id res chain seq x y z
N MET A 1 34.39 -42.71 14.91
CA MET A 1 34.36 -41.44 14.19
C MET A 1 32.94 -40.90 14.28
N SER A 2 32.73 -39.90 15.12
CA SER A 2 31.42 -39.27 15.31
C SER A 2 31.26 -38.13 14.28
N THR A 3 30.41 -38.33 13.30
CA THR A 3 30.02 -37.28 12.36
C THR A 3 29.06 -36.32 13.07
N ARG A 4 29.56 -35.12 13.39
CA ARG A 4 28.69 -34.01 13.83
C ARG A 4 27.66 -33.72 12.73
N PRO A 5 26.37 -33.59 13.07
CA PRO A 5 25.40 -33.17 12.09
C PRO A 5 25.76 -31.74 11.61
N ALA A 6 25.81 -31.54 10.29
CA ALA A 6 25.98 -30.23 9.72
C ALA A 6 24.78 -29.36 10.17
N PHE A 7 25.06 -28.27 10.87
CA PHE A 7 24.05 -27.27 11.18
C PHE A 7 23.51 -26.75 9.86
N ALA A 8 22.23 -27.01 9.58
CA ALA A 8 21.55 -26.38 8.48
C ALA A 8 21.61 -24.85 8.71
N THR A 9 22.35 -24.15 7.90
CA THR A 9 22.40 -22.67 7.93
C THR A 9 20.98 -22.19 7.68
N ALA A 10 20.38 -21.45 8.60
CA ALA A 10 19.06 -20.88 8.42
C ALA A 10 19.03 -20.06 7.13
N MET A 11 18.07 -20.32 6.24
CA MET A 11 17.94 -19.59 4.98
C MET A 11 17.77 -18.10 5.25
N LYS A 12 18.65 -17.30 4.68
CA LYS A 12 18.57 -15.85 4.82
C LYS A 12 17.34 -15.32 4.12
N THR A 13 16.49 -14.66 4.87
CA THR A 13 15.19 -14.13 4.40
C THR A 13 15.20 -12.62 4.42
N ILE A 14 14.57 -11.99 3.43
CA ILE A 14 14.37 -10.54 3.35
C ILE A 14 12.92 -10.20 3.00
N LEU A 15 12.45 -9.06 3.49
CA LEU A 15 11.18 -8.47 3.12
C LEU A 15 11.44 -7.20 2.32
N LEU A 16 10.75 -7.05 1.20
CA LEU A 16 10.91 -5.90 0.29
C LEU A 16 9.57 -5.20 0.09
N ASP A 17 9.57 -3.88 0.25
CA ASP A 17 8.47 -3.00 -0.17
C ASP A 17 8.93 -2.22 -1.41
N VAL A 18 8.50 -2.69 -2.59
CA VAL A 18 8.94 -2.18 -3.89
C VAL A 18 8.04 -1.03 -4.31
N GLY A 19 8.55 0.20 -4.18
CA GLY A 19 7.90 1.40 -4.72
C GLY A 19 8.41 1.76 -6.12
N GLY A 20 7.94 2.88 -6.65
CA GLY A 20 8.38 3.38 -7.96
C GLY A 20 9.71 4.13 -7.93
N THR A 21 10.18 4.55 -6.75
CA THR A 21 11.39 5.38 -6.57
C THR A 21 12.39 4.74 -5.61
N PHE A 22 11.92 3.97 -4.65
CA PHE A 22 12.74 3.25 -3.67
C PHE A 22 12.18 1.87 -3.40
N ILE A 23 13.08 0.93 -3.13
CA ILE A 23 12.79 -0.37 -2.52
C ILE A 23 13.21 -0.27 -1.06
N LYS A 24 12.26 -0.42 -0.14
CA LYS A 24 12.56 -0.52 1.28
C LYS A 24 12.83 -1.97 1.64
N CYS A 25 13.87 -2.20 2.39
CA CYS A 25 14.30 -3.52 2.84
C CYS A 25 14.10 -3.67 4.35
N SER A 26 13.73 -4.86 4.80
CA SER A 26 13.51 -5.14 6.23
C SER A 26 14.78 -5.05 7.09
N ASP A 27 15.95 -4.99 6.47
CA ASP A 27 17.24 -4.76 7.13
C ASP A 27 17.60 -3.27 7.28
N GLY A 28 16.68 -2.37 6.91
CA GLY A 28 16.82 -0.92 7.04
C GLY A 28 17.43 -0.23 5.82
N ARG A 29 17.84 -0.97 4.78
CA ARG A 29 18.30 -0.36 3.53
C ARG A 29 17.13 0.22 2.74
N GLU A 30 17.41 1.32 2.05
CA GLU A 30 16.55 1.88 1.00
C GLU A 30 17.36 1.93 -0.30
N ILE A 31 16.96 1.14 -1.28
CA ILE A 31 17.64 1.02 -2.58
C ILE A 31 16.89 1.89 -3.59
N PRO A 32 17.54 2.86 -4.23
CA PRO A 32 16.91 3.63 -5.30
C PRO A 32 16.49 2.70 -6.45
N ILE A 33 15.31 2.95 -7.00
CA ILE A 33 14.82 2.30 -8.21
C ILE A 33 14.08 3.33 -9.05
N ASP A 34 14.32 3.31 -10.36
CA ASP A 34 13.51 4.05 -11.31
C ASP A 34 12.54 3.09 -12.01
N SER A 35 11.26 3.17 -11.66
CA SER A 35 10.23 2.33 -12.28
C SER A 35 10.02 2.61 -13.77
N ASP A 36 10.50 3.75 -14.26
CA ASP A 36 10.46 4.15 -15.69
C ASP A 36 11.82 3.94 -16.37
N GLY A 37 12.81 3.45 -15.64
CA GLY A 37 14.16 3.17 -16.10
C GLY A 37 14.25 1.96 -17.03
N SER A 38 15.48 1.67 -17.46
CA SER A 38 15.75 0.51 -18.31
C SER A 38 15.52 -0.82 -17.55
N ARG A 39 15.32 -1.90 -18.33
CA ARG A 39 15.24 -3.26 -17.78
C ARG A 39 16.46 -3.59 -16.90
N GLU A 40 17.65 -3.17 -17.34
CA GLU A 40 18.91 -3.45 -16.63
C GLU A 40 18.97 -2.69 -15.30
N ASP A 41 18.57 -1.41 -15.27
CA ASP A 41 18.53 -0.61 -14.05
C ASP A 41 17.56 -1.18 -13.03
N ILE A 42 16.35 -1.55 -13.46
CA ILE A 42 15.35 -2.20 -12.62
C ILE A 42 15.90 -3.52 -12.05
N ALA A 43 16.49 -4.36 -12.91
CA ALA A 43 17.06 -5.64 -12.50
C ALA A 43 18.19 -5.47 -11.47
N ASN A 44 19.07 -4.48 -11.67
CA ASN A 44 20.17 -4.20 -10.76
C ASN A 44 19.68 -3.72 -9.39
N SER A 45 18.72 -2.80 -9.35
CA SER A 45 18.12 -2.34 -8.08
C SER A 45 17.45 -3.48 -7.31
N LEU A 46 16.70 -4.34 -8.00
CA LEU A 46 16.06 -5.50 -7.38
C LEU A 46 17.09 -6.52 -6.85
N LYS A 47 18.16 -6.79 -7.61
CA LYS A 47 19.27 -7.67 -7.17
C LYS A 47 19.98 -7.11 -5.95
N GLU A 48 20.26 -5.81 -5.93
CA GLU A 48 20.88 -5.12 -4.81
C GLU A 48 19.99 -5.22 -3.54
N ALA A 49 18.68 -4.99 -3.70
CA ALA A 49 17.74 -5.11 -2.59
C ALA A 49 17.69 -6.53 -1.99
N LEU A 50 17.71 -7.54 -2.84
CA LEU A 50 17.71 -8.97 -2.41
C LEU A 50 19.03 -9.39 -1.77
N ALA A 51 20.14 -8.78 -2.17
CA ALA A 51 21.48 -9.15 -1.72
C ALA A 51 21.72 -10.68 -1.82
N ASP A 52 22.12 -11.33 -0.72
CA ASP A 52 22.38 -12.77 -0.62
C ASP A 52 21.18 -13.56 -0.02
N ALA A 53 20.00 -12.96 0.08
CA ALA A 53 18.82 -13.64 0.59
C ALA A 53 18.41 -14.80 -0.33
N GLN A 54 18.03 -15.91 0.28
CA GLN A 54 17.58 -17.13 -0.40
C GLN A 54 16.05 -17.20 -0.46
N LYS A 55 15.38 -16.46 0.42
CA LYS A 55 13.91 -16.32 0.49
C LYS A 55 13.53 -14.86 0.59
N ALA A 56 12.52 -14.43 -0.14
CA ALA A 56 12.00 -13.08 -0.06
C ALA A 56 10.47 -13.05 -0.07
N ALA A 57 9.88 -12.18 0.78
CA ALA A 57 8.52 -11.74 0.61
C ALA A 57 8.53 -10.30 0.08
N VAL A 58 7.81 -10.08 -1.01
CA VAL A 58 7.87 -8.85 -1.80
C VAL A 58 6.49 -8.23 -1.91
N ALA A 59 6.32 -7.05 -1.35
CA ALA A 59 5.19 -6.18 -1.64
C ALA A 59 5.52 -5.35 -2.89
N ILE A 60 4.65 -5.39 -3.88
CA ILE A 60 4.84 -4.70 -5.16
C ILE A 60 3.49 -4.15 -5.65
N PRO A 61 3.43 -2.94 -6.24
CA PRO A 61 2.18 -2.40 -6.77
C PRO A 61 1.70 -3.21 -7.99
N GLY A 62 0.42 -3.07 -8.33
CA GLY A 62 -0.17 -3.74 -9.50
C GLY A 62 -0.35 -2.81 -10.72
N PRO A 63 -0.74 -3.38 -11.87
CA PRO A 63 -1.02 -4.82 -12.09
C PRO A 63 0.22 -5.71 -12.08
N PHE A 64 0.13 -6.81 -11.36
CA PHE A 64 1.16 -7.83 -11.24
C PHE A 64 0.49 -9.19 -11.04
N ASP A 65 1.00 -10.26 -11.61
CA ASP A 65 0.55 -11.62 -11.30
C ASP A 65 1.30 -12.10 -10.05
N TYR A 66 0.62 -12.07 -8.91
CA TYR A 66 1.23 -12.36 -7.62
C TYR A 66 1.48 -13.84 -7.37
N GLU A 67 0.84 -14.72 -8.13
CA GLU A 67 1.08 -16.16 -8.08
C GLU A 67 2.36 -16.55 -8.85
N HIS A 68 2.51 -16.01 -10.07
CA HIS A 68 3.61 -16.36 -10.95
C HIS A 68 4.76 -15.36 -10.96
N GLY A 69 4.59 -14.21 -10.30
CA GLY A 69 5.62 -13.16 -10.19
C GLY A 69 5.85 -12.40 -11.50
N ILE A 70 4.79 -12.11 -12.29
CA ILE A 70 4.91 -11.50 -13.62
C ILE A 70 4.50 -10.01 -13.56
N PHE A 71 5.36 -9.13 -14.11
CA PHE A 71 5.07 -7.71 -14.24
C PHE A 71 4.04 -7.44 -15.33
N LEU A 72 2.90 -6.82 -14.97
CA LEU A 72 1.81 -6.48 -15.90
C LEU A 72 1.51 -4.98 -15.96
N MET A 73 2.39 -4.16 -15.36
CA MET A 73 2.28 -2.71 -15.35
C MET A 73 2.80 -2.09 -16.66
N LYS A 74 2.04 -1.13 -17.23
CA LYS A 74 2.43 -0.36 -18.42
C LYS A 74 2.77 1.09 -18.10
N HIS A 75 2.39 1.57 -16.92
CA HIS A 75 2.61 2.94 -16.44
C HIS A 75 3.78 3.05 -15.47
N LYS A 76 4.27 1.93 -14.98
CA LYS A 76 5.48 1.72 -14.18
C LYS A 76 6.06 0.36 -14.56
N PHE A 77 7.34 0.18 -14.42
CA PHE A 77 8.00 -1.08 -14.76
C PHE A 77 7.72 -1.57 -16.19
N ALA A 78 7.41 -0.63 -17.11
CA ALA A 78 7.07 -0.97 -18.50
C ALA A 78 8.20 -1.71 -19.22
N ALA A 79 9.45 -1.44 -18.88
CA ALA A 79 10.63 -2.08 -19.46
C ALA A 79 10.76 -3.57 -19.12
N VAL A 80 10.02 -4.06 -18.12
CA VAL A 80 9.97 -5.48 -17.71
C VAL A 80 8.55 -6.07 -17.85
N TYR A 81 7.68 -5.42 -18.63
CA TYR A 81 6.32 -5.90 -18.87
C TYR A 81 6.30 -7.31 -19.44
N GLY A 82 5.55 -8.21 -18.82
CA GLY A 82 5.43 -9.62 -19.21
C GLY A 82 6.58 -10.50 -18.73
N GLU A 83 7.59 -9.95 -18.07
CA GLU A 83 8.71 -10.74 -17.56
C GLU A 83 8.45 -11.24 -16.13
N CYS A 84 8.99 -12.43 -15.83
CA CYS A 84 8.94 -13.01 -14.49
C CYS A 84 10.04 -12.39 -13.61
N PHE A 85 9.68 -11.97 -12.40
CA PHE A 85 10.59 -11.41 -11.40
C PHE A 85 11.80 -12.34 -11.16
N ALA A 86 11.56 -13.64 -11.02
CA ALA A 86 12.62 -14.62 -10.76
C ALA A 86 13.60 -14.74 -11.94
N GLU A 87 13.13 -14.61 -13.18
CA GLU A 87 13.98 -14.64 -14.39
C GLU A 87 14.83 -13.38 -14.52
N ILE A 88 14.25 -12.21 -14.22
CA ILE A 88 14.98 -10.93 -14.20
C ILE A 88 16.14 -10.97 -13.21
N ILE A 89 15.90 -11.55 -12.04
CA ILE A 89 16.90 -11.64 -10.96
C ILE A 89 17.92 -12.74 -11.27
N GLY A 90 17.48 -13.89 -11.74
CA GLY A 90 18.27 -15.10 -11.87
C GLY A 90 18.57 -15.76 -10.53
N GLY A 91 19.20 -16.96 -10.61
CA GLY A 91 19.51 -17.76 -9.40
C GLY A 91 18.30 -18.53 -8.89
N ASN A 92 18.55 -19.34 -7.85
CA ASN A 92 17.51 -20.17 -7.23
C ASN A 92 17.12 -19.56 -5.86
N ARG A 93 15.99 -18.86 -5.84
CA ARG A 93 15.43 -18.21 -4.63
C ARG A 93 13.95 -18.52 -4.51
N GLU A 94 13.46 -18.52 -3.28
CA GLU A 94 12.04 -18.64 -2.99
C GLU A 94 11.41 -17.23 -2.86
N TYR A 95 10.32 -16.99 -3.57
CA TYR A 95 9.60 -15.72 -3.52
C TYR A 95 8.16 -15.92 -3.06
N ARG A 96 7.65 -14.93 -2.31
CA ARG A 96 6.23 -14.71 -2.06
C ARG A 96 5.90 -13.28 -2.44
N PHE A 97 4.91 -13.09 -3.27
CA PHE A 97 4.48 -11.78 -3.74
C PHE A 97 3.11 -11.42 -3.21
N ILE A 98 2.91 -10.15 -2.96
CA ILE A 98 1.62 -9.59 -2.56
C ILE A 98 1.52 -8.13 -3.02
N HIS A 99 0.29 -7.67 -3.27
CA HIS A 99 0.04 -6.26 -3.52
C HIS A 99 0.39 -5.42 -2.26
N ASP A 100 1.05 -4.27 -2.44
CA ASP A 100 1.53 -3.40 -1.36
C ASP A 100 0.42 -3.00 -0.37
N VAL A 101 -0.77 -2.65 -0.87
CA VAL A 101 -1.93 -2.30 -0.03
C VAL A 101 -2.44 -3.53 0.74
N ASN A 102 -2.46 -4.71 0.12
CA ASN A 102 -2.82 -5.97 0.78
C ASN A 102 -1.83 -6.33 1.90
N ALA A 103 -0.52 -6.14 1.65
CA ALA A 103 0.51 -6.35 2.67
C ALA A 103 0.29 -5.43 3.88
N MET A 104 0.02 -4.15 3.65
CA MET A 104 -0.25 -3.20 4.74
C MET A 104 -1.49 -3.60 5.54
N LEU A 105 -2.57 -4.02 4.88
CA LEU A 105 -3.79 -4.50 5.55
C LEU A 105 -3.51 -5.74 6.41
N LEU A 106 -2.79 -6.74 5.89
CA LEU A 106 -2.39 -7.92 6.67
C LEU A 106 -1.57 -7.55 7.91
N GLY A 107 -0.67 -6.57 7.79
CA GLY A 107 0.12 -6.08 8.92
C GLY A 107 -0.73 -5.48 10.03
N GLU A 108 -1.73 -4.67 9.66
CA GLU A 108 -2.67 -4.07 10.59
C GLU A 108 -3.62 -5.09 11.23
N MET A 109 -4.01 -6.12 10.50
CA MET A 109 -4.79 -7.23 11.04
C MET A 109 -3.98 -8.13 11.98
N ALA A 110 -2.69 -8.31 11.70
CA ALA A 110 -1.82 -9.14 12.52
C ALA A 110 -1.43 -8.45 13.84
N SER A 111 -1.13 -7.15 13.81
CA SER A 111 -0.51 -6.45 14.95
C SER A 111 -0.97 -5.02 15.18
N GLY A 112 -1.84 -4.47 14.33
CA GLY A 112 -2.33 -3.09 14.40
C GLY A 112 -3.78 -2.97 14.83
N ALA A 113 -4.41 -1.84 14.46
CA ALA A 113 -5.78 -1.51 14.84
C ALA A 113 -6.83 -2.43 14.21
N GLY A 114 -6.52 -3.09 13.09
CA GLY A 114 -7.42 -4.04 12.43
C GLY A 114 -7.60 -5.37 13.15
N LYS A 115 -6.70 -5.71 14.09
CA LYS A 115 -6.65 -7.02 14.75
C LYS A 115 -7.94 -7.43 15.49
N ALA A 116 -8.70 -6.45 15.99
CA ALA A 116 -9.91 -6.70 16.78
C ALA A 116 -11.16 -6.91 15.94
N TYR A 117 -11.08 -6.82 14.61
CA TYR A 117 -12.24 -6.80 13.72
C TYR A 117 -12.15 -7.90 12.68
N GLU A 118 -13.31 -8.46 12.32
CA GLU A 118 -13.42 -9.50 11.29
C GLU A 118 -13.51 -8.93 9.87
N ARG A 119 -14.03 -7.70 9.76
CA ARG A 119 -14.28 -7.01 8.47
C ARG A 119 -13.54 -5.68 8.45
N VAL A 120 -12.40 -5.68 7.81
CA VAL A 120 -11.46 -4.55 7.82
C VAL A 120 -11.25 -4.04 6.40
N ALA A 121 -11.29 -2.72 6.23
CA ALA A 121 -10.88 -2.06 5.01
C ALA A 121 -9.68 -1.14 5.29
N LEU A 122 -8.82 -0.99 4.30
CA LEU A 122 -7.70 -0.07 4.31
C LEU A 122 -7.75 0.82 3.06
N VAL A 123 -7.66 2.12 3.29
CA VAL A 123 -7.40 3.13 2.27
C VAL A 123 -5.95 3.57 2.38
N THR A 124 -5.19 3.59 1.30
CA THR A 124 -3.86 4.21 1.29
C THR A 124 -3.87 5.48 0.47
N LEU A 125 -3.44 6.58 1.09
CA LEU A 125 -3.36 7.91 0.48
C LEU A 125 -1.89 8.30 0.30
N GLY A 126 -1.50 8.43 -0.96
CA GLY A 126 -0.12 8.73 -1.35
C GLY A 126 -0.02 9.31 -2.75
N THR A 127 0.95 8.89 -3.55
CA THR A 127 1.05 9.25 -4.98
C THR A 127 -0.24 8.85 -5.72
N GLY A 128 -0.79 7.67 -5.38
CA GLY A 128 -2.08 7.17 -5.82
C GLY A 128 -3.02 6.94 -4.64
N LEU A 129 -4.19 6.36 -4.96
CA LEU A 129 -5.21 5.88 -4.03
C LEU A 129 -5.24 4.36 -4.06
N GLY A 130 -4.93 3.72 -2.94
CA GLY A 130 -5.10 2.27 -2.77
C GLY A 130 -6.28 1.94 -1.88
N PHE A 131 -6.88 0.77 -2.10
CA PHE A 131 -7.98 0.25 -1.29
C PHE A 131 -7.89 -1.27 -1.22
N SER A 132 -8.03 -1.82 -0.03
CA SER A 132 -8.07 -3.27 0.19
C SER A 132 -9.06 -3.59 1.30
N MET A 133 -9.60 -4.80 1.26
CA MET A 133 -10.52 -5.31 2.27
C MET A 133 -10.18 -6.74 2.67
N SER A 134 -10.49 -7.06 3.92
CA SER A 134 -10.48 -8.43 4.44
C SER A 134 -11.80 -8.73 5.13
N LEU A 135 -12.35 -9.90 4.87
CA LEU A 135 -13.52 -10.45 5.54
C LEU A 135 -13.11 -11.75 6.21
N GLU A 136 -13.37 -11.83 7.52
CA GLU A 136 -13.12 -13.05 8.31
C GLU A 136 -11.66 -13.56 8.19
N GLY A 137 -10.71 -12.62 8.11
CA GLY A 137 -9.29 -12.92 7.97
C GLY A 137 -8.82 -13.16 6.54
N HIS A 138 -9.71 -13.17 5.54
CA HIS A 138 -9.40 -13.42 4.13
C HIS A 138 -9.40 -12.12 3.33
N LEU A 139 -8.28 -11.83 2.66
CA LEU A 139 -8.19 -10.71 1.73
C LEU A 139 -9.14 -10.91 0.54
N LEU A 140 -9.86 -9.86 0.17
CA LEU A 140 -10.65 -9.84 -1.07
C LEU A 140 -9.76 -9.44 -2.24
N MET A 141 -9.45 -10.41 -3.09
CA MET A 141 -8.55 -10.26 -4.23
C MET A 141 -9.20 -10.72 -5.54
N ASN A 142 -8.74 -10.16 -6.64
CA ASN A 142 -9.05 -10.65 -7.97
C ASN A 142 -8.16 -11.86 -8.35
N GLU A 143 -8.34 -12.40 -9.54
CA GLU A 143 -7.62 -13.58 -10.05
C GLU A 143 -6.10 -13.41 -10.09
N LEU A 144 -5.59 -12.17 -10.20
CA LEU A 144 -4.17 -11.87 -10.20
C LEU A 144 -3.59 -11.64 -8.79
N GLY A 145 -4.44 -11.60 -7.74
CA GLY A 145 -4.03 -11.28 -6.36
C GLY A 145 -4.02 -9.78 -6.02
N SER A 146 -4.48 -8.92 -6.92
CA SER A 146 -4.70 -7.49 -6.62
C SER A 146 -5.98 -7.30 -5.79
N PRO A 147 -6.12 -6.17 -5.05
CA PRO A 147 -7.37 -5.84 -4.37
C PRO A 147 -8.60 -5.94 -5.31
N LEU A 148 -9.67 -6.54 -4.81
CA LEU A 148 -10.87 -6.85 -5.62
C LEU A 148 -11.56 -5.59 -6.15
N VAL A 149 -11.66 -4.55 -5.32
CA VAL A 149 -12.41 -3.33 -5.65
C VAL A 149 -11.45 -2.19 -6.00
N PRO A 150 -11.38 -1.79 -7.28
CA PRO A 150 -10.48 -0.73 -7.73
C PRO A 150 -11.07 0.65 -7.44
N VAL A 151 -11.16 1.03 -6.16
CA VAL A 151 -11.77 2.30 -5.70
C VAL A 151 -11.18 3.53 -6.40
N TYR A 152 -9.90 3.45 -6.77
CA TYR A 152 -9.19 4.55 -7.45
C TYR A 152 -9.85 4.96 -8.79
N THR A 153 -10.52 4.02 -9.48
CA THR A 153 -11.19 4.25 -10.77
C THR A 153 -12.63 4.72 -10.64
N LEU A 154 -13.19 4.85 -9.44
CA LEU A 154 -14.56 5.30 -9.26
C LEU A 154 -14.76 6.66 -9.95
N PRO A 155 -15.79 6.82 -10.78
CA PRO A 155 -16.08 8.11 -11.42
C PRO A 155 -16.38 9.19 -10.37
N PHE A 156 -15.72 10.34 -10.48
CA PHE A 156 -15.98 11.48 -9.63
C PHE A 156 -15.68 12.80 -10.38
N GLY A 157 -16.62 13.72 -10.37
CA GLY A 157 -16.49 15.00 -11.06
C GLY A 157 -16.22 14.83 -12.56
N ASP A 158 -15.12 15.40 -13.03
CA ASP A 158 -14.64 15.33 -14.41
C ASP A 158 -13.58 14.25 -14.66
N GLY A 159 -13.36 13.36 -13.68
CA GLY A 159 -12.34 12.30 -13.73
C GLY A 159 -12.67 11.10 -12.85
N ILE A 160 -11.69 10.63 -12.15
CA ILE A 160 -11.78 9.49 -11.22
C ILE A 160 -11.45 9.92 -9.80
N LEU A 161 -11.88 9.13 -8.81
CA LEU A 161 -11.67 9.43 -7.39
C LEU A 161 -10.20 9.70 -7.05
N GLU A 162 -9.27 8.94 -7.64
CA GLU A 162 -7.84 9.16 -7.42
C GLU A 162 -7.38 10.57 -7.81
N ASP A 163 -7.96 11.19 -8.83
CA ASP A 163 -7.61 12.56 -9.25
C ASP A 163 -7.88 13.60 -8.17
N TYR A 164 -8.76 13.28 -7.24
CA TYR A 164 -9.22 14.18 -6.18
C TYR A 164 -8.57 13.90 -4.82
N VAL A 165 -8.34 12.63 -4.46
CA VAL A 165 -7.90 12.28 -3.10
C VAL A 165 -6.48 11.73 -3.01
N SER A 166 -5.75 11.66 -4.14
CA SER A 166 -4.30 11.36 -4.14
C SER A 166 -3.47 12.64 -4.03
N LYS A 167 -2.14 12.50 -4.00
CA LYS A 167 -1.19 13.64 -3.99
C LYS A 167 -1.56 14.75 -4.99
N ARG A 168 -1.91 14.38 -6.24
CA ARG A 168 -2.30 15.37 -7.27
C ARG A 168 -3.58 16.13 -6.91
N GLY A 169 -4.54 15.45 -6.28
CA GLY A 169 -5.78 16.07 -5.83
C GLY A 169 -5.58 17.05 -4.66
N PHE A 170 -4.77 16.67 -3.68
CA PHE A 170 -4.42 17.56 -2.57
C PHE A 170 -3.68 18.81 -3.05
N LEU A 171 -2.78 18.67 -4.02
CA LEU A 171 -1.92 19.74 -4.50
C LEU A 171 -2.49 20.54 -5.70
N ARG A 172 -3.69 20.21 -6.17
CA ARG A 172 -4.35 20.98 -7.26
C ARG A 172 -4.47 22.46 -6.86
N GLY A 173 -3.79 23.34 -7.59
CA GLY A 173 -3.74 24.78 -7.29
C GLY A 173 -2.64 25.21 -6.31
N TYR A 174 -1.83 24.27 -5.80
CA TYR A 174 -0.68 24.54 -4.91
C TYR A 174 0.63 24.15 -5.61
N GLN A 175 1.15 25.04 -6.45
CA GLN A 175 2.42 24.78 -7.15
C GLN A 175 3.62 24.85 -6.20
N GLY A 176 4.58 23.94 -6.38
CA GLY A 176 5.82 23.92 -5.62
C GLY A 176 5.72 23.44 -4.17
N LEU A 177 4.52 23.02 -3.71
CA LEU A 177 4.33 22.46 -2.37
C LEU A 177 4.33 20.93 -2.38
N THR A 178 4.69 20.37 -1.24
CA THR A 178 4.39 18.98 -0.87
C THR A 178 3.11 18.91 -0.05
N VAL A 179 2.45 17.74 0.02
CA VAL A 179 1.28 17.56 0.89
C VAL A 179 1.65 17.76 2.37
N LYS A 180 2.89 17.45 2.76
CA LYS A 180 3.40 17.67 4.10
C LYS A 180 3.42 19.18 4.45
N GLU A 181 3.92 20.02 3.54
CA GLU A 181 3.93 21.47 3.72
C GLU A 181 2.51 22.06 3.70
N LEU A 182 1.62 21.53 2.85
CA LEU A 182 0.20 21.90 2.88
C LEU A 182 -0.46 21.55 4.22
N ALA A 183 -0.16 20.38 4.78
CA ALA A 183 -0.66 19.96 6.09
C ALA A 183 -0.10 20.83 7.22
N GLN A 184 1.17 21.24 7.12
CA GLN A 184 1.77 22.17 8.08
C GLN A 184 1.03 23.53 8.05
N ARG A 185 0.79 24.10 6.87
CA ARG A 185 0.00 25.34 6.72
C ARG A 185 -1.39 25.21 7.34
N ALA A 186 -2.07 24.08 7.09
CA ALA A 186 -3.37 23.81 7.71
C ALA A 186 -3.27 23.80 9.24
N GLY A 187 -2.24 23.18 9.82
CA GLY A 187 -1.96 23.17 11.26
C GLY A 187 -1.65 24.56 11.83
N GLU A 188 -1.10 25.47 11.03
CA GLU A 188 -0.84 26.88 11.37
C GLU A 188 -2.07 27.79 11.18
N GLY A 189 -3.20 27.24 10.74
CA GLY A 189 -4.49 27.95 10.62
C GLY A 189 -4.77 28.52 9.22
N ASP A 190 -4.02 28.11 8.18
CA ASP A 190 -4.36 28.44 6.80
C ASP A 190 -5.72 27.84 6.44
N ARG A 191 -6.72 28.71 6.29
CA ARG A 191 -8.10 28.30 6.04
C ARG A 191 -8.27 27.53 4.72
N ALA A 192 -7.59 27.95 3.67
CA ALA A 192 -7.70 27.27 2.36
C ALA A 192 -7.07 25.87 2.40
N ALA A 193 -5.97 25.70 3.15
CA ALA A 193 -5.38 24.40 3.37
C ALA A 193 -6.27 23.50 4.25
N LEU A 194 -6.89 24.01 5.30
CA LEU A 194 -7.87 23.29 6.12
C LEU A 194 -9.08 22.83 5.29
N GLU A 195 -9.66 23.74 4.52
CA GLU A 195 -10.78 23.44 3.62
C GLU A 195 -10.40 22.35 2.60
N ARG A 196 -9.16 22.37 2.09
CA ARG A 196 -8.65 21.32 1.18
C ARG A 196 -8.68 19.94 1.81
N PHE A 197 -8.16 19.78 3.03
CA PHE A 197 -8.19 18.47 3.72
C PHE A 197 -9.64 18.05 4.04
N ALA A 198 -10.48 18.96 4.49
CA ALA A 198 -11.88 18.69 4.78
C ALA A 198 -12.64 18.22 3.53
N ASP A 199 -12.48 18.91 2.41
CA ASP A 199 -13.07 18.50 1.12
C ASP A 199 -12.64 17.10 0.69
N ARG A 200 -11.33 16.78 0.81
CA ARG A 200 -10.82 15.47 0.42
C ARG A 200 -11.38 14.36 1.31
N GLY A 201 -11.54 14.63 2.61
CA GLY A 201 -12.22 13.73 3.53
C GLY A 201 -13.68 13.47 3.14
N THR A 202 -14.42 14.53 2.81
CA THR A 202 -15.83 14.44 2.37
C THR A 202 -15.95 13.62 1.08
N ILE A 203 -15.14 13.93 0.07
CA ILE A 203 -15.15 13.23 -1.23
C ILE A 203 -14.87 11.76 -1.02
N LEU A 204 -13.77 11.42 -0.30
CA LEU A 204 -13.39 10.03 -0.06
C LEU A 204 -14.51 9.28 0.65
N ALA A 205 -15.02 9.82 1.76
CA ALA A 205 -16.06 9.18 2.55
C ALA A 205 -17.34 8.92 1.73
N SER A 206 -17.78 9.91 0.94
CA SER A 206 -18.99 9.77 0.10
C SER A 206 -18.86 8.66 -0.94
N CYS A 207 -17.67 8.51 -1.53
CA CYS A 207 -17.42 7.49 -2.56
C CYS A 207 -17.26 6.09 -2.00
N ILE A 208 -16.66 5.93 -0.81
CA ILE A 208 -16.42 4.60 -0.23
C ILE A 208 -17.56 4.10 0.67
N ALA A 209 -18.40 4.98 1.21
CA ALA A 209 -19.49 4.58 2.14
C ALA A 209 -20.41 3.49 1.58
N PRO A 210 -20.83 3.51 0.29
CA PRO A 210 -21.63 2.43 -0.27
C PRO A 210 -20.91 1.07 -0.23
N ILE A 211 -19.62 1.05 -0.52
CA ILE A 211 -18.77 -0.16 -0.50
C ILE A 211 -18.65 -0.68 0.93
N LEU A 212 -18.36 0.21 1.89
CA LEU A 212 -18.23 -0.18 3.30
C LEU A 212 -19.54 -0.79 3.84
N LYS A 213 -20.70 -0.26 3.41
CA LYS A 213 -22.01 -0.81 3.75
C LYS A 213 -22.24 -2.18 3.13
N GLU A 214 -21.97 -2.32 1.84
CA GLU A 214 -22.16 -3.56 1.08
C GLU A 214 -21.40 -4.72 1.72
N TYR A 215 -20.14 -4.47 2.11
CA TYR A 215 -19.27 -5.49 2.72
C TYR A 215 -19.37 -5.56 4.25
N GLY A 216 -20.20 -4.73 4.88
CA GLY A 216 -20.39 -4.70 6.32
C GLY A 216 -19.10 -4.38 7.10
N ILE A 217 -18.28 -3.47 6.59
CA ILE A 217 -16.97 -3.14 7.17
C ILE A 217 -17.14 -2.58 8.59
N GLN A 218 -16.36 -3.14 9.52
CA GLN A 218 -16.34 -2.77 10.94
C GLN A 218 -15.20 -1.80 11.27
N CYS A 219 -14.08 -1.93 10.57
CA CYS A 219 -12.89 -1.13 10.80
C CYS A 219 -12.38 -0.55 9.49
N LEU A 220 -12.22 0.76 9.41
CA LEU A 220 -11.63 1.46 8.28
C LEU A 220 -10.31 2.09 8.69
N LEU A 221 -9.23 1.68 8.03
CA LEU A 221 -7.87 2.15 8.28
C LEU A 221 -7.39 3.10 7.18
N PHE A 222 -6.56 4.06 7.56
CA PHE A 222 -5.95 5.01 6.64
C PHE A 222 -4.43 4.88 6.69
N GLY A 223 -3.84 4.39 5.60
CA GLY A 223 -2.41 4.23 5.39
C GLY A 223 -1.84 5.19 4.34
N GLY A 224 -0.54 5.06 4.07
CA GLY A 224 0.19 5.94 3.16
C GLY A 224 0.61 7.27 3.79
N GLN A 225 1.49 8.00 3.09
CA GLN A 225 2.15 9.18 3.67
C GLN A 225 1.18 10.34 3.97
N ILE A 226 0.11 10.50 3.19
CA ILE A 226 -0.88 11.56 3.40
C ILE A 226 -1.70 11.30 4.68
N SER A 227 -1.91 10.03 5.02
CA SER A 227 -2.66 9.65 6.23
C SER A 227 -1.97 10.05 7.55
N ARG A 228 -0.70 10.45 7.52
CA ARG A 228 -0.04 11.11 8.66
C ARG A 228 -0.75 12.40 9.08
N SER A 229 -1.50 13.00 8.15
CA SER A 229 -2.31 14.20 8.37
C SER A 229 -3.81 13.89 8.46
N TYR A 230 -4.18 12.63 8.78
CA TYR A 230 -5.58 12.20 8.88
C TYR A 230 -6.42 13.09 9.80
N PHE A 231 -5.83 13.59 10.89
CA PHE A 231 -6.50 14.47 11.85
C PHE A 231 -7.11 15.73 11.22
N LEU A 232 -6.59 16.21 10.07
CA LEU A 232 -7.13 17.36 9.34
C LEU A 232 -8.41 17.05 8.56
N MET A 233 -8.70 15.78 8.29
CA MET A 233 -9.89 15.33 7.56
C MET A 233 -10.77 14.38 8.37
N ALA A 234 -10.36 13.99 9.57
CA ALA A 234 -11.05 13.01 10.40
C ALA A 234 -12.54 13.35 10.58
N LYS A 235 -12.84 14.60 10.94
CA LYS A 235 -14.21 15.05 11.17
C LYS A 235 -15.11 14.85 9.94
N THR A 236 -14.65 15.25 8.75
CA THR A 236 -15.45 15.12 7.53
C THR A 236 -15.56 13.68 7.05
N VAL A 237 -14.55 12.85 7.30
CA VAL A 237 -14.63 11.40 7.09
C VAL A 237 -15.67 10.78 8.01
N GLU A 238 -15.64 11.06 9.30
CA GLU A 238 -16.61 10.56 10.28
C GLU A 238 -18.04 10.99 9.93
N GLU A 239 -18.23 12.27 9.61
CA GLU A 239 -19.54 12.81 9.17
C GLU A 239 -20.05 12.10 7.91
N GLY A 240 -19.20 11.85 6.93
CA GLY A 240 -19.56 11.17 5.68
C GLY A 240 -19.85 9.68 5.86
N LEU A 241 -19.26 9.05 6.87
CA LEU A 241 -19.43 7.62 7.18
C LEU A 241 -20.47 7.33 8.26
N ARG A 242 -21.11 8.35 8.87
CA ARG A 242 -22.05 8.19 9.98
C ARG A 242 -23.23 7.23 9.73
N ASN A 243 -23.58 7.02 8.45
CA ASN A 243 -24.65 6.13 8.06
C ASN A 243 -24.16 4.71 7.70
N VAL A 244 -22.90 4.36 7.96
CA VAL A 244 -22.34 3.02 7.81
C VAL A 244 -22.48 2.31 9.16
N ASP A 245 -23.63 1.72 9.41
CA ASP A 245 -24.01 1.19 10.73
C ASP A 245 -23.08 0.08 11.25
N SER A 246 -22.41 -0.64 10.35
CA SER A 246 -21.42 -1.66 10.72
C SER A 246 -20.09 -1.08 11.22
N LEU A 247 -19.77 0.19 10.88
CA LEU A 247 -18.48 0.79 11.16
C LEU A 247 -18.32 1.12 12.64
N GLN A 248 -17.33 0.53 13.29
CA GLN A 248 -17.02 0.69 14.71
C GLN A 248 -15.76 1.53 14.92
N TYR A 249 -14.87 1.55 13.94
CA TYR A 249 -13.61 2.29 14.00
C TYR A 249 -13.23 2.87 12.63
N ALA A 250 -12.78 4.11 12.61
CA ALA A 250 -12.13 4.74 11.48
C ALA A 250 -10.93 5.56 11.97
N GLY A 251 -9.72 5.27 11.46
CA GLY A 251 -8.52 5.96 11.92
C GLY A 251 -7.25 5.54 11.19
N PRO A 252 -6.11 6.21 11.46
CA PRO A 252 -4.85 5.90 10.80
C PRO A 252 -4.32 4.53 11.23
N VAL A 253 -3.54 3.89 10.34
CA VAL A 253 -2.73 2.73 10.70
C VAL A 253 -1.78 3.07 11.85
N GLN A 254 -1.53 2.12 12.76
CA GLN A 254 -0.73 2.38 13.96
C GLN A 254 0.73 2.62 13.65
N ASP A 255 1.30 1.87 12.73
CA ASP A 255 2.71 1.99 12.32
C ASP A 255 2.84 2.05 10.80
N ILE A 256 2.64 3.24 10.24
CA ILE A 256 2.76 3.47 8.79
C ILE A 256 4.13 3.03 8.25
N GLY A 257 5.18 3.06 9.07
CA GLY A 257 6.53 2.69 8.66
C GLY A 257 6.72 1.19 8.47
N ASN A 258 6.09 0.38 9.32
CA ASN A 258 6.32 -1.08 9.38
C ASN A 258 5.09 -1.93 9.01
N ALA A 259 3.90 -1.34 8.82
CA ALA A 259 2.69 -2.10 8.54
C ALA A 259 2.85 -3.06 7.35
N THR A 260 3.46 -2.60 6.24
CA THR A 260 3.75 -3.46 5.07
C THR A 260 4.67 -4.62 5.44
N PHE A 261 5.76 -4.36 6.18
CA PHE A 261 6.67 -5.44 6.61
C PHE A 261 6.02 -6.40 7.59
N ASN A 262 5.15 -5.93 8.48
CA ASN A 262 4.41 -6.80 9.38
C ASN A 262 3.46 -7.73 8.60
N GLY A 263 2.85 -7.25 7.53
CA GLY A 263 2.08 -8.09 6.62
C GLY A 263 2.94 -9.09 5.84
N LEU A 264 4.09 -8.66 5.31
CA LEU A 264 5.02 -9.54 4.61
C LEU A 264 5.53 -10.69 5.51
N LYS A 265 5.71 -10.46 6.80
CA LYS A 265 6.08 -11.52 7.77
C LYS A 265 5.05 -12.64 7.82
N THR A 266 3.77 -12.35 7.58
CA THR A 266 2.70 -13.36 7.63
C THR A 266 2.73 -14.34 6.46
N LEU A 267 3.53 -14.05 5.42
CA LEU A 267 3.68 -14.88 4.21
C LEU A 267 4.83 -15.91 4.33
N LEU A 268 5.65 -15.82 5.35
CA LEU A 268 6.86 -16.61 5.55
C LEU A 268 6.67 -17.72 6.55
#